data_a646eb33c9d230b63eb6a946e01154b7
#
_entry.id   a646eb33c9d230b63eb6a946e01154b7
#
_cell.length_a   1.000
_cell.length_b   1.000
_cell.length_c   1.000
_cell.angle_alpha   90.00
_cell.angle_beta   90.00
_cell.angle_gamma   90.00
#
_symmetry.space_group_name_H-M   'P 1'
#
loop_
_entity.id
_entity.type
_entity.pdbx_description
1 polymer ?
#
loop_
_entity_poly.entity_id
_entity_poly.type
_entity_poly.pdbx_seq_one_letter_code
_entity_poly.pdbx_strand_id
1 'polypeptide(L)'
;MENINPRVKRTKKMFKDALKELMMVHDDYMDIAVKELCEKAELNRRTFYLHYETIDDVLVDIQEDFTIEFYEKTKQYDHIKDIEPVVRAFFDMSEESPIYGKMVLSPSQDYLREIIRSKAVAKLDETNNLKGIRNLDIIIQNMVEQYYHMTVVSIYREWVRQRRIMKKENAIKLASSLIKNGLSSILR
;
A
#
# COMPACT_ATOMS: atom_id res chain seq x y z
N MET A 1 -1.42 -0.55 -22.24
CA MET A 1 -0.58 -1.51 -21.48
C MET A 1 0.71 -1.71 -22.28
N GLU A 2 1.81 -1.16 -21.81
CA GLU A 2 3.13 -1.45 -22.41
C GLU A 2 3.42 -2.95 -22.25
N ASN A 3 3.84 -3.56 -23.36
CA ASN A 3 4.16 -4.98 -23.41
C ASN A 3 5.56 -5.17 -22.77
N ILE A 4 5.60 -5.17 -21.42
CA ILE A 4 6.85 -5.34 -20.67
C ILE A 4 7.45 -6.69 -21.04
N ASN A 5 8.71 -6.68 -21.52
CA ASN A 5 9.44 -7.87 -21.90
C ASN A 5 9.37 -8.93 -20.78
N PRO A 6 8.93 -10.18 -21.07
CA PRO A 6 8.78 -11.24 -20.07
C PRO A 6 10.04 -11.48 -19.21
N ARG A 7 11.23 -11.27 -19.79
CA ARG A 7 12.51 -11.37 -19.07
C ARG A 7 12.65 -10.29 -18.01
N VAL A 8 12.26 -9.05 -18.31
CA VAL A 8 12.26 -7.93 -17.35
C VAL A 8 11.29 -8.22 -16.20
N LYS A 9 10.07 -8.67 -16.52
CA LYS A 9 9.06 -9.04 -15.52
C LYS A 9 9.57 -10.13 -14.58
N ARG A 10 10.23 -11.16 -15.13
CA ARG A 10 10.82 -12.25 -14.32
C ARG A 10 11.93 -11.74 -13.41
N THR A 11 12.84 -10.91 -13.92
CA THR A 11 13.96 -10.35 -13.15
C THR A 11 13.44 -9.48 -11.99
N LYS A 12 12.48 -8.59 -12.27
CA LYS A 12 11.85 -7.75 -11.25
C LYS A 12 11.16 -8.61 -10.18
N LYS A 13 10.46 -9.69 -10.60
CA LYS A 13 9.84 -10.63 -9.67
C LYS A 13 10.88 -11.27 -8.73
N MET A 14 12.03 -11.71 -9.24
CA MET A 14 13.08 -12.32 -8.41
C MET A 14 13.61 -11.34 -7.34
N PHE A 15 13.83 -10.06 -7.68
CA PHE A 15 14.21 -9.05 -6.70
C PHE A 15 13.10 -8.78 -5.67
N LYS A 16 11.85 -8.69 -6.09
CA LYS A 16 10.73 -8.51 -5.17
C LYS A 16 10.58 -9.67 -4.20
N ASP A 17 10.68 -10.92 -4.68
CA ASP A 17 10.57 -12.11 -3.84
C ASP A 17 11.73 -12.17 -2.85
N ALA A 18 12.95 -11.91 -3.29
CA ALA A 18 14.13 -11.85 -2.44
C ALA A 18 14.02 -10.77 -1.35
N LEU A 19 13.56 -9.57 -1.71
CA LEU A 19 13.36 -8.48 -0.74
C LEU A 19 12.29 -8.84 0.30
N LYS A 20 11.18 -9.45 -0.12
CA LYS A 20 10.14 -9.93 0.80
C LYS A 20 10.70 -10.92 1.83
N GLU A 21 11.55 -11.87 1.40
CA GLU A 21 12.18 -12.83 2.30
C GLU A 21 13.16 -12.16 3.27
N LEU A 22 13.99 -11.23 2.78
CA LEU A 22 14.93 -10.48 3.63
C LEU A 22 14.19 -9.61 4.66
N MET A 23 13.13 -8.96 4.25
CA MET A 23 12.30 -8.17 5.17
C MET A 23 11.67 -9.02 6.29
N MET A 24 11.51 -10.32 6.12
CA MET A 24 10.99 -11.18 7.20
C MET A 24 12.02 -11.47 8.29
N VAL A 25 13.31 -11.32 7.99
CA VAL A 25 14.41 -11.61 8.93
C VAL A 25 15.08 -10.36 9.49
N HIS A 26 15.02 -9.22 8.77
CA HIS A 26 15.49 -7.93 9.24
C HIS A 26 14.39 -7.17 10.00
N ASP A 27 14.76 -6.42 11.03
CA ASP A 27 13.81 -5.59 11.78
C ASP A 27 13.38 -4.37 10.97
N ASP A 28 14.31 -3.74 10.25
CA ASP A 28 14.02 -2.67 9.30
C ASP A 28 14.58 -3.02 7.90
N TYR A 29 13.83 -2.69 6.85
CA TYR A 29 14.29 -2.89 5.47
C TYR A 29 15.49 -1.99 5.11
N MET A 30 15.67 -0.88 5.80
CA MET A 30 16.81 0.02 5.61
C MET A 30 18.16 -0.63 5.94
N ASP A 31 18.14 -1.70 6.72
CA ASP A 31 19.36 -2.49 7.05
C ASP A 31 19.76 -3.43 5.91
N ILE A 32 18.90 -3.62 4.91
CA ILE A 32 19.14 -4.52 3.79
C ILE A 32 20.03 -3.82 2.74
N ALA A 33 21.21 -4.40 2.49
CA ALA A 33 22.11 -3.87 1.47
C ALA A 33 21.78 -4.44 0.07
N VAL A 34 22.03 -3.64 -0.99
CA VAL A 34 21.88 -4.11 -2.39
C VAL A 34 22.69 -5.38 -2.67
N LYS A 35 23.85 -5.54 -2.00
CA LYS A 35 24.68 -6.76 -2.12
C LYS A 35 23.89 -7.98 -1.65
N GLU A 36 23.33 -7.90 -0.47
CA GLU A 36 22.56 -8.98 0.16
C GLU A 36 21.31 -9.33 -0.67
N LEU A 37 20.60 -8.30 -1.14
CA LEU A 37 19.45 -8.48 -2.03
C LEU A 37 19.83 -9.21 -3.32
N CYS A 38 20.98 -8.85 -3.94
CA CYS A 38 21.45 -9.51 -5.15
C CYS A 38 21.84 -10.96 -4.90
N GLU A 39 22.54 -11.25 -3.79
CA GLU A 39 22.92 -12.60 -3.37
C GLU A 39 21.66 -13.46 -3.15
N LYS A 40 20.67 -12.91 -2.44
CA LYS A 40 19.40 -13.59 -2.17
C LYS A 40 18.56 -13.83 -3.44
N ALA A 41 18.59 -12.89 -4.39
CA ALA A 41 17.90 -13.02 -5.68
C ALA A 41 18.65 -13.90 -6.69
N GLU A 42 19.88 -14.36 -6.37
CA GLU A 42 20.79 -15.06 -7.29
C GLU A 42 21.07 -14.25 -8.58
N LEU A 43 21.14 -12.92 -8.45
CA LEU A 43 21.38 -12.00 -9.53
C LEU A 43 22.58 -11.09 -9.19
N ASN A 44 23.26 -10.57 -10.23
CA ASN A 44 24.37 -9.65 -10.01
C ASN A 44 23.93 -8.19 -9.87
N ARG A 45 24.78 -7.35 -9.24
CA ARG A 45 24.53 -5.92 -9.04
C ARG A 45 24.29 -5.15 -10.34
N ARG A 46 24.95 -5.53 -11.45
CA ARG A 46 24.71 -4.89 -12.74
C ARG A 46 23.26 -5.12 -13.20
N THR A 47 22.72 -6.31 -12.99
CA THR A 47 21.32 -6.61 -13.29
C THR A 47 20.39 -5.79 -12.40
N PHE A 48 20.72 -5.61 -11.10
CA PHE A 48 19.96 -4.74 -10.22
C PHE A 48 19.86 -3.32 -10.78
N TYR A 49 20.99 -2.69 -11.05
CA TYR A 49 21.04 -1.29 -11.54
C TYR A 49 20.51 -1.08 -12.97
N LEU A 50 20.18 -2.14 -13.70
CA LEU A 50 19.41 -2.05 -14.94
C LEU A 50 17.90 -1.84 -14.71
N HIS A 51 17.41 -2.12 -13.51
CA HIS A 51 15.97 -2.11 -13.20
C HIS A 51 15.60 -1.20 -12.04
N TYR A 52 16.52 -0.92 -11.13
CA TYR A 52 16.31 -0.17 -9.89
C TYR A 52 17.55 0.66 -9.56
N GLU A 53 17.35 1.82 -8.97
CA GLU A 53 18.45 2.64 -8.45
C GLU A 53 18.73 2.29 -6.98
N THR A 54 17.67 2.03 -6.21
CA THR A 54 17.72 1.77 -4.78
C THR A 54 16.82 0.59 -4.39
N ILE A 55 16.93 0.13 -3.15
CA ILE A 55 16.01 -0.86 -2.56
C ILE A 55 14.59 -0.28 -2.44
N ASP A 56 14.47 1.02 -2.23
CA ASP A 56 13.19 1.70 -2.16
C ASP A 56 12.37 1.53 -3.44
N ASP A 57 13.03 1.49 -4.61
CA ASP A 57 12.35 1.26 -5.89
C ASP A 57 11.75 -0.15 -5.96
N VAL A 58 12.42 -1.15 -5.36
CA VAL A 58 11.87 -2.51 -5.26
C VAL A 58 10.67 -2.55 -4.33
N LEU A 59 10.73 -1.82 -3.22
CA LEU A 59 9.59 -1.70 -2.30
C LEU A 59 8.39 -1.01 -2.95
N VAL A 60 8.64 0.03 -3.73
CA VAL A 60 7.58 0.69 -4.53
C VAL A 60 6.92 -0.31 -5.48
N ASP A 61 7.70 -1.14 -6.18
CA ASP A 61 7.14 -2.19 -7.05
C ASP A 61 6.33 -3.24 -6.26
N ILE A 62 6.74 -3.59 -5.03
CA ILE A 62 5.97 -4.47 -4.14
C ILE A 62 4.66 -3.82 -3.72
N GLN A 63 4.71 -2.54 -3.38
CA GLN A 63 3.51 -1.79 -3.00
C GLN A 63 2.55 -1.60 -4.18
N GLU A 64 3.07 -1.46 -5.40
CA GLU A 64 2.23 -1.44 -6.60
C GLU A 64 1.44 -2.76 -6.76
N ASP A 65 2.09 -3.91 -6.52
CA ASP A 65 1.39 -5.21 -6.55
C ASP A 65 0.24 -5.23 -5.52
N PHE A 66 0.48 -4.73 -4.30
CA PHE A 66 -0.57 -4.62 -3.27
C PHE A 66 -1.70 -3.69 -3.70
N THR A 67 -1.37 -2.54 -4.27
CA THR A 67 -2.36 -1.56 -4.73
C THR A 67 -3.24 -2.16 -5.83
N ILE A 68 -2.65 -2.91 -6.77
CA ILE A 68 -3.38 -3.60 -7.83
C ILE A 68 -4.31 -4.67 -7.24
N GLU A 69 -3.80 -5.49 -6.31
CA GLU A 69 -4.60 -6.53 -5.66
C GLU A 69 -5.74 -5.92 -4.84
N PHE A 70 -5.47 -4.87 -4.07
CA PHE A 70 -6.49 -4.14 -3.32
C PHE A 70 -7.58 -3.57 -4.23
N TYR A 71 -7.18 -2.96 -5.34
CA TYR A 71 -8.11 -2.47 -6.34
C TYR A 71 -8.99 -3.61 -6.89
N GLU A 72 -8.40 -4.72 -7.30
CA GLU A 72 -9.16 -5.86 -7.83
C GLU A 72 -10.17 -6.43 -6.81
N LYS A 73 -9.81 -6.44 -5.52
CA LYS A 73 -10.71 -6.87 -4.43
C LYS A 73 -11.82 -5.85 -4.13
N THR A 74 -11.62 -4.57 -4.46
CA THR A 74 -12.53 -3.49 -4.06
C THR A 74 -13.23 -2.77 -5.21
N LYS A 75 -12.92 -3.08 -6.48
CA LYS A 75 -13.47 -2.39 -7.67
C LYS A 75 -14.99 -2.43 -7.82
N GLN A 76 -15.65 -3.40 -7.19
CA GLN A 76 -17.11 -3.50 -7.16
C GLN A 76 -17.76 -2.51 -6.18
N TYR A 77 -17.00 -1.91 -5.26
CA TYR A 77 -17.49 -0.98 -4.26
C TYR A 77 -17.29 0.47 -4.70
N ASP A 78 -18.23 1.33 -4.32
CA ASP A 78 -18.03 2.78 -4.32
C ASP A 78 -17.27 3.14 -3.02
N HIS A 79 -16.01 3.53 -3.13
CA HIS A 79 -15.16 3.77 -1.96
C HIS A 79 -15.64 4.90 -1.04
N ILE A 80 -16.60 5.72 -1.50
CA ILE A 80 -17.21 6.78 -0.68
C ILE A 80 -18.51 6.32 0.00
N LYS A 81 -19.27 5.42 -0.63
CA LYS A 81 -20.55 4.93 -0.10
C LYS A 81 -20.39 3.63 0.67
N ASP A 82 -19.55 2.73 0.14
CA ASP A 82 -19.33 1.39 0.66
C ASP A 82 -18.02 1.32 1.47
N ILE A 83 -17.82 2.26 2.41
CA ILE A 83 -16.57 2.44 3.15
C ILE A 83 -16.18 1.16 3.94
N GLU A 84 -17.14 0.54 4.65
CA GLU A 84 -16.81 -0.60 5.53
C GLU A 84 -16.23 -1.80 4.77
N PRO A 85 -16.80 -2.29 3.65
CA PRO A 85 -16.19 -3.37 2.89
C PRO A 85 -14.81 -3.02 2.31
N VAL A 86 -14.58 -1.76 1.95
CA VAL A 86 -13.26 -1.29 1.47
C VAL A 86 -12.23 -1.30 2.61
N VAL A 87 -12.58 -0.78 3.79
CA VAL A 87 -11.74 -0.82 4.99
C VAL A 87 -11.46 -2.26 5.40
N ARG A 88 -12.47 -3.13 5.36
CA ARG A 88 -12.32 -4.56 5.65
C ARG A 88 -11.32 -5.22 4.72
N ALA A 89 -11.41 -4.99 3.42
CA ALA A 89 -10.48 -5.54 2.44
C ALA A 89 -9.02 -5.14 2.75
N PHE A 90 -8.78 -3.90 3.18
CA PHE A 90 -7.45 -3.46 3.60
C PHE A 90 -6.95 -4.22 4.84
N PHE A 91 -7.80 -4.38 5.87
CA PHE A 91 -7.44 -5.11 7.09
C PHE A 91 -7.15 -6.58 6.78
N ASP A 92 -8.00 -7.23 5.99
CA ASP A 92 -7.86 -8.64 5.63
C ASP A 92 -6.57 -8.87 4.83
N MET A 93 -6.31 -8.07 3.80
CA MET A 93 -5.10 -8.17 2.99
C MET A 93 -3.82 -7.92 3.81
N SER A 94 -3.86 -6.96 4.73
CA SER A 94 -2.71 -6.66 5.61
C SER A 94 -2.44 -7.77 6.63
N GLU A 95 -3.43 -8.58 6.98
CA GLU A 95 -3.26 -9.75 7.85
C GLU A 95 -2.91 -11.03 7.06
N GLU A 96 -3.50 -11.22 5.88
CA GLU A 96 -3.25 -12.38 5.01
C GLU A 96 -1.80 -12.41 4.50
N SER A 97 -1.19 -11.24 4.31
CA SER A 97 0.19 -11.11 3.85
C SER A 97 1.10 -10.54 4.96
N PRO A 98 1.96 -11.38 5.59
CA PRO A 98 2.88 -10.92 6.61
C PRO A 98 3.78 -9.76 6.14
N ILE A 99 4.15 -9.75 4.85
CA ILE A 99 4.98 -8.70 4.28
C ILE A 99 4.26 -7.35 4.23
N TYR A 100 3.00 -7.32 3.83
CA TYR A 100 2.21 -6.08 3.81
C TYR A 100 1.94 -5.57 5.23
N GLY A 101 1.61 -6.48 6.15
CA GLY A 101 1.50 -6.13 7.57
C GLY A 101 2.79 -5.49 8.10
N LYS A 102 3.96 -6.07 7.79
CA LYS A 102 5.26 -5.52 8.18
C LYS A 102 5.52 -4.17 7.51
N MET A 103 5.22 -4.03 6.23
CA MET A 103 5.32 -2.75 5.51
C MET A 103 4.45 -1.66 6.17
N VAL A 104 3.21 -1.95 6.49
CA VAL A 104 2.30 -0.99 7.14
C VAL A 104 2.78 -0.57 8.55
N LEU A 105 3.48 -1.48 9.26
CA LEU A 105 3.91 -1.27 10.64
C LEU A 105 5.31 -0.63 10.76
N SER A 106 6.13 -0.64 9.70
CA SER A 106 7.51 -0.14 9.76
C SER A 106 7.56 1.37 10.06
N PRO A 107 8.41 1.82 11.00
CA PRO A 107 8.61 3.25 11.28
C PRO A 107 9.18 4.03 10.10
N SER A 108 10.06 3.40 9.31
CA SER A 108 10.76 4.02 8.18
C SER A 108 9.87 4.29 6.97
N GLN A 109 8.60 3.88 7.02
CA GLN A 109 7.67 3.99 5.89
C GLN A 109 7.01 5.36 5.72
N ASP A 110 7.20 6.32 6.61
CA ASP A 110 6.62 7.65 6.41
C ASP A 110 7.19 8.31 5.14
N TYR A 111 8.47 8.08 4.87
CA TYR A 111 9.13 8.51 3.64
C TYR A 111 8.63 7.74 2.40
N LEU A 112 8.55 6.41 2.49
CA LEU A 112 8.04 5.57 1.39
C LEU A 112 6.56 5.83 1.12
N ARG A 113 5.77 6.11 2.15
CA ARG A 113 4.35 6.46 1.97
C ARG A 113 4.16 7.65 1.05
N GLU A 114 5.01 8.66 1.12
CA GLU A 114 4.89 9.82 0.23
C GLU A 114 5.18 9.44 -1.24
N ILE A 115 6.20 8.62 -1.49
CA ILE A 115 6.51 8.11 -2.83
C ILE A 115 5.39 7.20 -3.34
N ILE A 116 4.92 6.29 -2.48
CA ILE A 116 3.83 5.35 -2.80
C ILE A 116 2.53 6.11 -3.07
N ARG A 117 2.21 7.11 -2.24
CA ARG A 117 1.02 7.94 -2.39
C ARG A 117 0.98 8.63 -3.74
N SER A 118 2.07 9.25 -4.17
CA SER A 118 2.12 9.94 -5.46
C SER A 118 1.86 9.00 -6.64
N LYS A 119 2.31 7.75 -6.53
CA LYS A 119 2.10 6.71 -7.56
C LYS A 119 0.72 6.04 -7.45
N ALA A 120 0.21 5.84 -6.22
CA ALA A 120 -1.08 5.22 -5.98
C ALA A 120 -2.24 6.15 -6.37
N VAL A 121 -2.14 7.45 -6.07
CA VAL A 121 -3.14 8.45 -6.47
C VAL A 121 -3.30 8.49 -7.99
N ALA A 122 -2.20 8.45 -8.75
CA ALA A 122 -2.26 8.40 -10.20
C ALA A 122 -3.05 7.19 -10.73
N LYS A 123 -2.92 6.03 -10.06
CA LYS A 123 -3.62 4.78 -10.44
C LYS A 123 -5.09 4.74 -9.99
N LEU A 124 -5.40 5.29 -8.80
CA LEU A 124 -6.77 5.41 -8.30
C LEU A 124 -7.60 6.38 -9.17
N ASP A 125 -6.98 7.44 -9.68
CA ASP A 125 -7.62 8.38 -10.60
C ASP A 125 -8.03 7.70 -11.92
N GLU A 126 -7.20 6.79 -12.44
CA GLU A 126 -7.53 5.96 -13.61
C GLU A 126 -8.72 5.01 -13.35
N THR A 127 -8.92 4.57 -12.11
CA THR A 127 -9.88 3.50 -11.78
C THR A 127 -11.26 3.98 -11.33
N ASN A 128 -11.44 5.30 -11.12
CA ASN A 128 -12.77 5.90 -10.92
C ASN A 128 -13.51 5.53 -9.61
N ASN A 129 -12.84 4.98 -8.61
CA ASN A 129 -13.48 4.48 -7.39
C ASN A 129 -13.86 5.57 -6.38
N LEU A 130 -13.36 6.80 -6.56
CA LEU A 130 -13.67 7.96 -5.73
C LEU A 130 -14.64 8.93 -6.42
N LYS A 131 -15.64 8.40 -7.11
CA LYS A 131 -16.61 9.20 -7.91
C LYS A 131 -17.25 10.34 -7.14
N GLY A 132 -17.49 10.16 -5.84
CA GLY A 132 -18.17 11.15 -4.99
C GLY A 132 -17.39 12.44 -4.76
N ILE A 133 -16.06 12.46 -4.97
CA ILE A 133 -15.22 13.65 -4.76
C ILE A 133 -14.75 14.33 -6.05
N ARG A 134 -15.05 13.77 -7.22
CA ARG A 134 -14.56 14.29 -8.52
C ARG A 134 -15.01 15.70 -8.86
N ASN A 135 -16.12 16.14 -8.30
CA ASN A 135 -16.64 17.49 -8.50
C ASN A 135 -15.98 18.53 -7.58
N LEU A 136 -15.12 18.09 -6.67
CA LEU A 136 -14.38 18.99 -5.78
C LEU A 136 -13.13 19.52 -6.50
N ASP A 137 -12.60 20.64 -5.98
CA ASP A 137 -11.28 21.13 -6.40
C ASP A 137 -10.20 20.05 -6.20
N ILE A 138 -9.22 19.97 -7.12
CA ILE A 138 -8.18 18.93 -7.10
C ILE A 138 -7.36 18.93 -5.79
N ILE A 139 -7.17 20.10 -5.18
CA ILE A 139 -6.46 20.20 -3.90
C ILE A 139 -7.31 19.56 -2.80
N ILE A 140 -8.62 19.81 -2.81
CA ILE A 140 -9.56 19.21 -1.85
C ILE A 140 -9.65 17.70 -2.08
N GLN A 141 -9.70 17.23 -3.32
CA GLN A 141 -9.67 15.80 -3.64
C GLN A 141 -8.44 15.13 -2.99
N ASN A 142 -7.24 15.66 -3.23
CA ASN A 142 -6.00 15.14 -2.66
C ASN A 142 -6.01 15.13 -1.13
N MET A 143 -6.56 16.16 -0.48
CA MET A 143 -6.71 16.21 0.98
C MET A 143 -7.67 15.15 1.50
N VAL A 144 -8.80 14.95 0.83
CA VAL A 144 -9.80 13.94 1.19
C VAL A 144 -9.23 12.53 1.02
N GLU A 145 -8.54 12.25 -0.07
CA GLU A 145 -7.87 10.97 -0.29
C GLU A 145 -6.82 10.67 0.77
N GLN A 146 -6.01 11.68 1.11
CA GLN A 146 -5.02 11.57 2.18
C GLN A 146 -5.69 11.29 3.54
N TYR A 147 -6.75 12.01 3.87
CA TYR A 147 -7.52 11.78 5.09
C TYR A 147 -8.07 10.34 5.14
N TYR A 148 -8.67 9.87 4.05
CA TYR A 148 -9.21 8.52 3.95
C TYR A 148 -8.13 7.47 4.19
N HIS A 149 -7.07 7.51 3.40
CA HIS A 149 -5.97 6.55 3.46
C HIS A 149 -5.28 6.55 4.84
N MET A 150 -4.93 7.75 5.37
CA MET A 150 -4.25 7.85 6.65
C MET A 150 -5.13 7.39 7.80
N THR A 151 -6.44 7.59 7.75
CA THR A 151 -7.36 7.10 8.79
C THR A 151 -7.34 5.57 8.84
N VAL A 152 -7.48 4.89 7.70
CA VAL A 152 -7.46 3.42 7.63
C VAL A 152 -6.13 2.88 8.15
N VAL A 153 -5.02 3.37 7.63
CA VAL A 153 -3.67 2.92 8.01
C VAL A 153 -3.39 3.18 9.49
N SER A 154 -3.73 4.36 10.02
CA SER A 154 -3.47 4.72 11.42
C SER A 154 -4.26 3.87 12.39
N ILE A 155 -5.55 3.60 12.10
CA ILE A 155 -6.37 2.73 12.96
C ILE A 155 -5.85 1.29 12.91
N TYR A 156 -5.48 0.77 11.74
CA TYR A 156 -4.90 -0.57 11.62
C TYR A 156 -3.60 -0.69 12.42
N ARG A 157 -2.67 0.26 12.24
CA ARG A 157 -1.38 0.30 12.97
C ARG A 157 -1.58 0.32 14.48
N GLU A 158 -2.46 1.20 14.98
CA GLU A 158 -2.72 1.30 16.40
C GLU A 158 -3.38 0.04 16.93
N TRP A 159 -4.33 -0.55 16.20
CA TRP A 159 -4.96 -1.82 16.55
C TRP A 159 -3.94 -2.96 16.70
N VAL A 160 -2.99 -3.07 15.78
CA VAL A 160 -1.91 -4.07 15.87
C VAL A 160 -0.94 -3.75 17.01
N ARG A 161 -0.57 -2.46 17.18
CA ARG A 161 0.32 -2.01 18.27
C ARG A 161 -0.27 -2.30 19.65
N GLN A 162 -1.58 -2.17 19.78
CA GLN A 162 -2.35 -2.54 20.99
C GLN A 162 -2.59 -4.05 21.12
N ARG A 163 -1.78 -4.88 20.42
CA ARG A 163 -1.84 -6.34 20.47
C ARG A 163 -3.22 -6.90 20.12
N ARG A 164 -3.99 -6.19 19.29
CA ARG A 164 -5.34 -6.61 18.84
C ARG A 164 -6.32 -6.88 19.99
N ILE A 165 -6.20 -6.15 21.10
CA ILE A 165 -7.13 -6.29 22.28
C ILE A 165 -8.57 -6.05 21.83
N MET A 166 -8.81 -5.03 20.99
CA MET A 166 -10.11 -4.80 20.37
C MET A 166 -10.37 -5.84 19.29
N LYS A 167 -11.60 -6.34 19.20
CA LYS A 167 -11.99 -7.21 18.07
C LYS A 167 -11.82 -6.48 16.75
N LYS A 168 -11.30 -7.18 15.73
CA LYS A 168 -11.07 -6.66 14.37
C LYS A 168 -12.29 -5.91 13.82
N GLU A 169 -13.48 -6.50 13.98
CA GLU A 169 -14.74 -5.90 13.53
C GLU A 169 -14.98 -4.49 14.12
N ASN A 170 -14.61 -4.29 15.38
CA ASN A 170 -14.77 -2.99 16.05
C ASN A 170 -13.75 -1.96 15.53
N ALA A 171 -12.52 -2.39 15.23
CA ALA A 171 -11.52 -1.52 14.60
C ALA A 171 -11.93 -1.09 13.19
N ILE A 172 -12.47 -2.02 12.39
CA ILE A 172 -13.02 -1.74 11.05
C ILE A 172 -14.18 -0.75 11.15
N LYS A 173 -15.14 -0.99 12.05
CA LYS A 173 -16.29 -0.09 12.27
C LYS A 173 -15.85 1.30 12.71
N LEU A 174 -14.84 1.39 13.60
CA LEU A 174 -14.31 2.67 14.06
C LEU A 174 -13.70 3.45 12.89
N ALA A 175 -12.81 2.83 12.10
CA ALA A 175 -12.20 3.46 10.93
C ALA A 175 -13.27 3.93 9.93
N SER A 176 -14.22 3.05 9.62
CA SER A 176 -15.32 3.35 8.69
C SER A 176 -16.20 4.51 9.17
N SER A 177 -16.52 4.55 10.47
CA SER A 177 -17.32 5.63 11.05
C SER A 177 -16.60 6.98 11.02
N LEU A 178 -15.29 7.01 11.34
CA LEU A 178 -14.48 8.22 11.28
C LEU A 178 -14.43 8.78 9.85
N ILE A 179 -14.19 7.91 8.86
CA ILE A 179 -14.16 8.30 7.45
C ILE A 179 -15.53 8.82 7.03
N LYS A 180 -16.60 8.06 7.28
CA LYS A 180 -17.96 8.41 6.88
C LYS A 180 -18.39 9.77 7.44
N ASN A 181 -18.17 9.98 8.75
CA ASN A 181 -18.56 11.22 9.41
C ASN A 181 -17.72 12.42 8.95
N GLY A 182 -16.42 12.22 8.72
CA GLY A 182 -15.55 13.26 8.16
C GLY A 182 -15.98 13.64 6.74
N LEU A 183 -16.26 12.69 5.87
CA LEU A 183 -16.69 12.93 4.51
C LEU A 183 -18.09 13.54 4.42
N SER A 184 -19.00 13.21 5.31
CA SER A 184 -20.38 13.71 5.29
C SER A 184 -20.48 15.23 5.45
N SER A 185 -19.47 15.87 6.02
CA SER A 185 -19.40 17.34 6.14
C SER A 185 -18.96 18.05 4.86
N ILE A 186 -18.30 17.31 3.95
CA ILE A 186 -17.70 17.85 2.72
C ILE A 186 -18.55 17.53 1.49
N LEU A 187 -19.24 16.38 1.51
CA LEU A 187 -20.01 15.84 0.38
C LEU A 187 -21.51 16.22 0.43
N ARG A 188 -21.85 17.31 1.09
CA ARG A 188 -23.22 17.85 1.16
C ARG A 188 -23.63 18.59 -0.11
#